data_81ac076e7dcc45d200ee4fdcc585f091
#
_entry.id   81ac076e7dcc45d200ee4fdcc585f091
#
_cell.length_a   1.000
_cell.length_b   1.000
_cell.length_c   1.000
_cell.angle_alpha   90.00
_cell.angle_beta   90.00
_cell.angle_gamma   90.00
#
_symmetry.space_group_name_H-M   'P 1'
#
loop_
_entity.id
_entity.type
_entity.pdbx_description
1 polymer ?
#
loop_
_entity_poly.entity_id
_entity_poly.type
_entity_poly.pdbx_seq_one_letter_code
_entity_poly.pdbx_strand_id
1 'polypeptide(L)'
;MNDKFFDLKQEKQDRMINASLKIFSRGGYRHASTDEIVKEAGISKGLLFHYFGSKLGLYGFLFDYSARFMLLELSREVKRSETDYFALTKQMEHCLLYTSPS
;
A
#
# COMPACT_ATOMS: atom_id res chain seq x y z
N MET A 1 0.16 17.36 -3.66
CA MET A 1 -1.15 16.68 -3.70
C MET A 1 -2.20 17.54 -3.00
N ASN A 2 -3.41 17.53 -3.51
CA ASN A 2 -4.54 18.25 -2.90
C ASN A 2 -5.20 17.35 -1.86
N ASP A 3 -5.21 17.80 -0.61
CA ASP A 3 -5.75 17.03 0.51
C ASP A 3 -7.24 16.71 0.37
N LYS A 4 -7.94 17.47 -0.48
CA LYS A 4 -9.36 17.24 -0.75
C LYS A 4 -9.65 15.90 -1.43
N PHE A 5 -8.61 15.22 -1.93
CA PHE A 5 -8.77 13.89 -2.49
C PHE A 5 -9.42 12.93 -1.49
N PHE A 6 -9.03 13.02 -0.22
CA PHE A 6 -9.56 12.15 0.82
C PHE A 6 -10.99 12.51 1.25
N ASP A 7 -11.50 13.66 0.79
CA ASP A 7 -12.91 14.03 1.01
C ASP A 7 -13.85 13.35 0.02
N LEU A 8 -13.31 12.76 -1.05
CA LEU A 8 -14.10 12.00 -2.01
C LEU A 8 -14.69 10.74 -1.35
N LYS A 9 -15.78 10.25 -1.92
CA LYS A 9 -16.34 8.96 -1.50
C LYS A 9 -15.27 7.87 -1.67
N GLN A 10 -15.25 6.94 -0.73
CA GLN A 10 -14.26 5.86 -0.72
C GLN A 10 -14.22 5.09 -2.04
N GLU A 11 -15.39 4.81 -2.60
CA GLU A 11 -15.50 4.13 -3.89
C GLU A 11 -14.73 4.88 -4.99
N LYS A 12 -14.86 6.19 -5.02
CA LYS A 12 -14.19 7.02 -6.03
C LYS A 12 -12.69 7.06 -5.82
N GLN A 13 -12.25 7.17 -4.56
CA GLN A 13 -10.84 7.09 -4.21
C GLN A 13 -10.26 5.75 -4.66
N ASP A 14 -10.95 4.66 -4.36
CA ASP A 14 -10.51 3.31 -4.69
C ASP A 14 -10.40 3.11 -6.20
N ARG A 15 -11.37 3.61 -6.97
CA ARG A 15 -11.31 3.52 -8.42
C ARG A 15 -10.10 4.25 -9.00
N MET A 16 -9.80 5.43 -8.49
CA MET A 16 -8.65 6.22 -8.94
C MET A 16 -7.34 5.54 -8.58
N ILE A 17 -7.24 5.04 -7.36
CA ILE A 17 -6.03 4.36 -6.89
C ILE A 17 -5.83 3.05 -7.65
N ASN A 18 -6.87 2.23 -7.77
CA ASN A 18 -6.77 0.94 -8.44
C ASN A 18 -6.47 1.08 -9.93
N ALA A 19 -7.12 2.03 -10.60
CA ALA A 19 -6.85 2.32 -12.02
C ALA A 19 -5.41 2.75 -12.23
N SER A 20 -4.91 3.63 -11.38
CA SER A 20 -3.55 4.14 -11.46
C SER A 20 -2.52 3.04 -11.21
N LEU A 21 -2.73 2.23 -10.17
CA LEU A 21 -1.85 1.11 -9.87
C LEU A 21 -1.82 0.11 -11.01
N LYS A 22 -2.98 -0.18 -11.59
CA LYS A 22 -3.09 -1.11 -12.71
C LYS A 22 -2.27 -0.64 -13.91
N ILE A 23 -2.41 0.63 -14.27
CA ILE A 23 -1.71 1.18 -15.45
C ILE A 23 -0.21 1.31 -15.18
N PHE A 24 0.17 1.81 -14.01
CA PHE A 24 1.59 1.93 -13.66
C PHE A 24 2.28 0.58 -13.54
N SER A 25 1.58 -0.45 -13.06
CA SER A 25 2.17 -1.77 -12.89
C SER A 25 2.45 -2.47 -14.22
N ARG A 26 1.73 -2.13 -15.28
CA ARG A 26 1.88 -2.77 -16.58
C ARG A 26 3.16 -2.38 -17.32
N GLY A 27 3.54 -1.12 -17.27
CA GLY A 27 4.67 -0.62 -18.05
C GLY A 27 5.56 0.35 -17.30
N GLY A 28 5.35 0.53 -16.02
CA GLY A 28 6.09 1.48 -15.20
C GLY A 28 5.68 2.92 -15.49
N TYR A 29 6.35 3.84 -14.81
CA TYR A 29 6.02 5.26 -14.91
C TYR A 29 6.11 5.79 -16.34
N ARG A 30 7.16 5.40 -17.05
CA ARG A 30 7.45 5.96 -18.39
C ARG A 30 6.37 5.64 -19.41
N HIS A 31 5.82 4.43 -19.36
CA HIS A 31 4.83 3.96 -20.33
C HIS A 31 3.39 4.15 -19.90
N ALA A 32 3.17 4.54 -18.65
CA ALA A 32 1.82 4.78 -18.14
C ALA A 32 1.25 6.05 -18.74
N SER A 33 0.04 5.95 -19.30
CA SER A 33 -0.66 7.09 -19.90
C SER A 33 -1.73 7.60 -18.94
N THR A 34 -1.74 8.92 -18.69
CA THR A 34 -2.79 9.54 -17.90
C THR A 34 -4.16 9.40 -18.56
N ASP A 35 -4.19 9.36 -19.89
CA ASP A 35 -5.45 9.13 -20.63
C ASP A 35 -6.02 7.73 -20.33
N GLU A 36 -5.18 6.73 -20.28
CA GLU A 36 -5.59 5.38 -19.91
C GLU A 36 -6.06 5.31 -18.45
N ILE A 37 -5.36 6.01 -17.56
CA ILE A 37 -5.72 6.04 -16.14
C ILE A 37 -7.11 6.64 -15.94
N VAL A 38 -7.38 7.81 -16.55
CA VAL A 38 -8.68 8.45 -16.38
C VAL A 38 -9.80 7.65 -17.03
N LYS A 39 -9.53 7.00 -18.14
CA LYS A 39 -10.50 6.11 -18.79
C LYS A 39 -10.82 4.93 -17.90
N GLU A 40 -9.82 4.29 -17.35
CA GLU A 40 -9.99 3.14 -16.45
C GLU A 40 -10.72 3.54 -15.17
N ALA A 41 -10.39 4.71 -14.61
CA ALA A 41 -11.00 5.21 -13.39
C ALA A 41 -12.40 5.80 -13.61
N GLY A 42 -12.76 6.10 -14.86
CA GLY A 42 -14.05 6.72 -15.16
C GLY A 42 -14.15 8.16 -14.69
N ILE A 43 -13.06 8.90 -14.73
CA ILE A 43 -13.01 10.31 -14.31
C ILE A 43 -12.49 11.18 -15.46
N SER A 44 -12.61 12.50 -15.30
CA SER A 44 -12.03 13.43 -16.25
C SER A 44 -10.54 13.65 -15.99
N LYS A 45 -9.82 14.01 -17.05
CA LYS A 45 -8.40 14.35 -16.95
C LYS A 45 -8.19 15.58 -16.07
N GLY A 46 -9.12 16.56 -16.17
CA GLY A 46 -9.09 17.74 -15.33
C GLY A 46 -9.20 17.42 -13.84
N LEU A 47 -10.05 16.47 -13.50
CA LEU A 47 -10.19 16.03 -12.11
C LEU A 47 -8.90 15.38 -11.60
N LEU A 48 -8.28 14.54 -12.41
CA LEU A 48 -7.02 13.90 -12.06
C LEU A 48 -5.95 14.94 -11.75
N PHE A 49 -5.76 15.92 -12.65
CA PHE A 49 -4.76 16.96 -12.47
C PHE A 49 -5.12 17.94 -11.37
N HIS A 50 -6.40 18.11 -11.08
CA HIS A 50 -6.83 18.94 -9.96
C HIS A 50 -6.32 18.37 -8.63
N TYR A 51 -6.38 17.07 -8.45
CA TYR A 51 -5.94 16.43 -7.19
C TYR A 51 -4.44 16.19 -7.14
N PHE A 52 -3.81 15.83 -8.24
CA PHE A 52 -2.42 15.37 -8.23
C PHE A 52 -1.46 16.32 -8.94
N GLY A 53 -1.95 17.27 -9.69
CA GLY A 53 -1.16 18.30 -10.38
C GLY A 53 -0.44 17.81 -11.62
N SER A 54 0.08 16.60 -11.61
CA SER A 54 0.84 16.04 -12.72
C SER A 54 0.87 14.52 -12.63
N LYS A 55 1.34 13.88 -13.69
CA LYS A 55 1.59 12.44 -13.70
C LYS A 55 2.58 12.05 -12.61
N LEU A 56 3.62 12.86 -12.44
CA LEU A 56 4.62 12.63 -11.39
C LEU A 56 4.01 12.78 -10.00
N GLY A 57 3.14 13.77 -9.81
CA GLY A 57 2.42 13.95 -8.55
C GLY A 57 1.55 12.75 -8.21
N LEU A 58 0.86 12.21 -9.21
CA LEU A 58 0.06 11.00 -9.03
C LEU A 58 0.94 9.79 -8.68
N TYR A 59 2.04 9.62 -9.39
CA TYR A 59 2.97 8.52 -9.12
C TYR A 59 3.56 8.62 -7.71
N GLY A 60 3.97 9.81 -7.29
CA GLY A 60 4.51 10.04 -5.96
C GLY A 60 3.49 9.73 -4.87
N PHE A 61 2.23 10.13 -5.08
CA PHE A 61 1.15 9.80 -4.16
C PHE A 61 0.94 8.29 -4.04
N LEU A 62 0.92 7.59 -5.17
CA LEU A 62 0.74 6.14 -5.18
C LEU A 62 1.90 5.42 -4.53
N PHE A 63 3.11 5.91 -4.74
CA PHE A 63 4.30 5.35 -4.11
C PHE A 63 4.19 5.46 -2.58
N ASP A 64 3.85 6.65 -2.08
CA ASP A 64 3.63 6.89 -0.65
C ASP A 64 2.51 6.02 -0.09
N TYR A 65 1.39 5.97 -0.80
CA TYR A 65 0.23 5.18 -0.40
C TYR A 65 0.59 3.71 -0.30
N SER A 66 1.26 3.19 -1.33
CA SER A 66 1.67 1.79 -1.36
C SER A 66 2.69 1.47 -0.28
N ALA A 67 3.64 2.36 -0.05
CA ALA A 67 4.65 2.19 0.99
C ALA A 67 4.00 2.14 2.38
N ARG A 68 3.04 3.03 2.65
CA ARG A 68 2.31 3.03 3.92
C ARG A 68 1.50 1.76 4.12
N PHE A 69 0.84 1.32 3.06
CA PHE A 69 0.08 0.08 3.09
C PHE A 69 1.00 -1.11 3.37
N MET A 70 2.13 -1.18 2.68
CA MET A 70 3.13 -2.23 2.89
C MET A 70 3.70 -2.20 4.30
N LEU A 71 3.95 -1.00 4.84
CA LEU A 71 4.44 -0.86 6.21
C LEU A 71 3.43 -1.37 7.23
N LEU A 72 2.14 -1.10 7.02
CA LEU A 72 1.08 -1.61 7.89
C LEU A 72 1.00 -3.12 7.84
N GLU A 73 1.05 -3.70 6.65
CA GLU A 73 1.03 -5.15 6.49
C GLU A 73 2.27 -5.79 7.10
N LEU A 74 3.43 -5.19 6.88
CA LEU A 74 4.68 -5.66 7.46
C LEU A 74 4.65 -5.58 8.98
N SER A 75 4.09 -4.50 9.54
CA SER A 75 3.93 -4.35 10.98
C SER A 75 3.05 -5.45 11.57
N ARG A 76 1.97 -5.80 10.87
CA ARG A 76 1.10 -6.90 11.29
C ARG A 76 1.85 -8.23 11.27
N GLU A 77 2.63 -8.48 10.23
CA GLU A 77 3.42 -9.70 10.09
C GLU A 77 4.49 -9.78 11.18
N VAL A 78 5.17 -8.68 11.46
CA VAL A 78 6.20 -8.62 12.49
C VAL A 78 5.57 -8.91 13.86
N LYS A 79 4.44 -8.30 14.18
CA LYS A 79 3.73 -8.55 15.44
C LYS A 79 3.31 -10.00 15.57
N ARG A 80 2.80 -10.58 14.49
CA ARG A 80 2.41 -11.99 14.46
C ARG A 80 3.61 -12.90 14.67
N SER A 81 4.70 -12.60 13.96
CA SER A 81 5.96 -13.35 14.07
C SER A 81 6.56 -13.23 15.47
N GLU A 82 6.51 -12.05 16.08
CA GLU A 82 6.98 -11.85 17.45
C GLU A 82 6.19 -12.68 18.44
N THR A 83 4.87 -12.73 18.26
CA THR A 83 4.02 -13.54 19.14
C THR A 83 4.37 -15.02 19.01
N ASP A 84 4.54 -15.51 17.79
CA ASP A 84 4.91 -16.89 17.52
C ASP A 84 6.32 -17.19 18.04
N TYR A 85 7.25 -16.28 17.81
CA TYR A 85 8.63 -16.43 18.29
C TYR A 85 8.68 -16.46 19.81
N PHE A 86 7.92 -15.58 20.45
CA PHE A 86 7.88 -15.50 21.90
C PHE A 86 7.32 -16.79 22.51
N ALA A 87 6.23 -17.31 21.93
CA ALA A 87 5.65 -18.57 22.36
C ALA A 87 6.61 -19.73 22.18
N LEU A 88 7.30 -19.78 21.04
CA LEU A 88 8.29 -20.80 20.75
C LEU A 88 9.47 -20.73 21.72
N THR A 89 9.97 -19.51 21.97
CA THR A 89 11.06 -19.27 22.90
C THR A 89 10.70 -19.73 24.29
N LYS A 90 9.48 -19.45 24.75
CA LYS A 90 9.00 -19.92 26.04
C LYS A 90 8.93 -21.45 26.12
N GLN A 91 8.48 -22.09 25.05
CA GLN A 91 8.46 -23.55 24.99
C GLN A 91 9.88 -24.12 25.05
N MET A 92 10.81 -23.51 24.36
CA MET A 92 12.21 -23.92 24.35
C MET A 92 12.84 -23.73 25.73
N GLU A 93 12.58 -22.60 26.38
CA GLU A 93 13.04 -22.34 27.75
C GLU A 93 12.49 -23.41 28.74
N HIS A 94 11.21 -23.70 28.59
CA HIS A 94 10.58 -24.71 29.43
C HIS A 94 11.26 -26.07 29.24
N CYS A 95 11.51 -26.47 28.01
CA CYS A 95 12.22 -27.70 27.68
C CYS A 95 13.62 -27.72 28.28
N LEU A 96 14.36 -26.62 28.14
CA LEU A 96 15.73 -26.52 28.65
C LEU A 96 15.77 -26.55 30.16
N LEU A 97 14.83 -25.92 30.84
CA LEU A 97 14.79 -25.84 32.29
C LEU A 97 14.29 -27.13 32.94
N TYR A 98 13.35 -27.83 32.30
CA TYR A 98 12.69 -28.96 32.92
C TYR A 98 13.05 -30.32 32.32
N THR A 99 13.63 -30.33 31.12
CA THR A 99 14.03 -31.57 30.46
C THR A 99 15.52 -31.68 30.20
N SER A 100 16.26 -30.63 30.46
CA SER A 100 17.70 -30.61 30.26
C SER A 100 18.34 -31.61 31.27
N PRO A 101 19.22 -32.50 30.81
CA PRO A 101 20.01 -33.30 31.72
C PRO A 101 20.96 -32.38 32.45
N SER A 102 20.73 -32.18 33.65
CA SER A 102 21.62 -31.38 34.49
C SER A 102 22.69 -32.25 35.10
#